data_5a41caef1ec3436335863f444144befb
#
_entry.id   5a41caef1ec3436335863f444144befb
#
_cell.length_a   1.000
_cell.length_b   1.000
_cell.length_c   1.000
_cell.angle_alpha   90.00
_cell.angle_beta   90.00
_cell.angle_gamma   90.00
#
_symmetry.space_group_name_H-M   'P 1'
#
loop_
_entity.id
_entity.type
_entity.pdbx_description
1 polymer ?
#
loop_
_entity_poly.entity_id
_entity_poly.type
_entity_poly.pdbx_seq_one_letter_code
_entity_poly.pdbx_strand_id
1 'polypeptide(L)'
;MIAGLVHVRRHPALRTLTLTGAVASFLAFPLLTYLPVIAGQVLRTGASGYSLLLTSFGIGAIVGALATARRGHVPGRERAMLLYLVLFGGATVAAMASGRQWPAMGFLLVSGWSIVSAFSILNSLVQENALDALRGRVVSIYSLAFRGGMPLGSLTAGFLVRSFGAPRVIGGYCLVLVLLAASLHLLGPRAGFALTPDESRT
;
A
#
# COMPACT_ATOMS: atom_id res chain seq x y z
N MET A 1 -8.32 -23.19 9.07
CA MET A 1 -7.32 -22.12 9.22
C MET A 1 -5.87 -22.63 9.20
N ILE A 2 -5.51 -23.66 9.99
CA ILE A 2 -4.13 -24.18 10.05
C ILE A 2 -3.59 -24.61 8.68
N ALA A 3 -4.37 -25.36 7.88
CA ALA A 3 -3.96 -25.78 6.54
C ALA A 3 -3.65 -24.60 5.59
N GLY A 4 -4.44 -23.52 5.66
CA GLY A 4 -4.17 -22.31 4.88
C GLY A 4 -2.88 -21.59 5.31
N LEU A 5 -2.62 -21.51 6.63
CA LEU A 5 -1.42 -20.90 7.18
C LEU A 5 -0.15 -21.67 6.78
N VAL A 6 -0.20 -23.01 6.85
CA VAL A 6 0.88 -23.90 6.41
C VAL A 6 1.12 -23.71 4.92
N HIS A 7 0.06 -23.60 4.11
CA HIS A 7 0.16 -23.37 2.68
C HIS A 7 0.85 -22.03 2.36
N VAL A 8 0.39 -20.92 2.96
CA VAL A 8 1.02 -19.60 2.79
C VAL A 8 2.49 -19.60 3.21
N ARG A 9 2.85 -20.29 4.31
CA ARG A 9 4.25 -20.39 4.75
C ARG A 9 5.14 -21.19 3.81
N ARG A 10 4.60 -22.24 3.19
CA ARG A 10 5.35 -23.13 2.27
C ARG A 10 5.48 -22.58 0.86
N HIS A 11 4.56 -21.71 0.41
CA HIS A 11 4.61 -21.09 -0.90
C HIS A 11 5.30 -19.71 -0.84
N PRO A 12 6.51 -19.57 -1.40
CA PRO A 12 7.30 -18.34 -1.32
C PRO A 12 6.55 -17.13 -1.87
N ALA A 13 5.84 -17.27 -3.01
CA ALA A 13 5.06 -16.19 -3.62
C ALA A 13 3.94 -15.69 -2.69
N LEU A 14 3.11 -16.59 -2.15
CA LEU A 14 2.03 -16.22 -1.22
C LEU A 14 2.55 -15.57 0.05
N ARG A 15 3.66 -16.09 0.59
CA ARG A 15 4.31 -15.50 1.76
C ARG A 15 4.78 -14.07 1.48
N THR A 16 5.48 -13.85 0.37
CA THR A 16 5.97 -12.52 -0.02
C THR A 16 4.80 -11.56 -0.26
N LEU A 17 3.78 -11.97 -1.01
CA LEU A 17 2.59 -11.14 -1.27
C LEU A 17 1.85 -10.78 0.03
N THR A 18 1.67 -11.75 0.94
CA THR A 18 0.99 -11.51 2.22
C THR A 18 1.78 -10.55 3.11
N LEU A 19 3.10 -10.74 3.19
CA LEU A 19 3.98 -9.84 3.95
C LEU A 19 4.03 -8.44 3.33
N THR A 20 4.13 -8.34 2.00
CA THR A 20 4.08 -7.05 1.29
C THR A 20 2.78 -6.32 1.59
N GLY A 21 1.63 -7.02 1.57
CA GLY A 21 0.33 -6.43 1.92
C GLY A 21 0.25 -5.95 3.36
N ALA A 22 0.73 -6.74 4.31
CA ALA A 22 0.75 -6.38 5.72
C ALA A 22 1.65 -5.17 6.00
N VAL A 23 2.86 -5.16 5.44
CA VAL A 23 3.81 -4.05 5.62
C VAL A 23 3.34 -2.80 4.88
N ALA A 24 2.83 -2.93 3.66
CA ALA A 24 2.30 -1.79 2.90
C ALA A 24 1.08 -1.17 3.61
N SER A 25 0.16 -1.98 4.16
CA SER A 25 -0.96 -1.46 4.93
C SER A 25 -0.50 -0.77 6.23
N PHE A 26 0.45 -1.36 6.96
CA PHE A 26 1.04 -0.78 8.16
C PHE A 26 1.66 0.61 7.89
N LEU A 27 2.38 0.77 6.78
CA LEU A 27 3.08 2.02 6.45
C LEU A 27 2.19 3.05 5.75
N ALA A 28 1.21 2.64 4.96
CA ALA A 28 0.40 3.55 4.16
C ALA A 28 -0.82 4.11 4.89
N PHE A 29 -1.51 3.31 5.72
CA PHE A 29 -2.77 3.74 6.36
C PHE A 29 -2.65 4.90 7.37
N PRO A 30 -1.54 5.08 8.10
CA PRO A 30 -1.37 6.26 8.94
C PRO A 30 -1.55 7.59 8.22
N LEU A 31 -1.32 7.66 6.90
CA LEU A 31 -1.62 8.84 6.10
C LEU A 31 -3.06 9.33 6.32
N LEU A 32 -4.03 8.45 6.13
CA LEU A 32 -5.46 8.81 6.27
C LEU A 32 -5.84 9.12 7.71
N THR A 33 -5.26 8.41 8.69
CA THR A 33 -5.50 8.64 10.11
C THR A 33 -5.03 10.02 10.57
N TYR A 34 -3.87 10.48 10.06
CA TYR A 34 -3.27 11.76 10.46
C TYR A 34 -3.51 12.89 9.47
N LEU A 35 -4.24 12.67 8.37
CA LEU A 35 -4.58 13.70 7.40
C LEU A 35 -5.34 14.90 8.02
N PRO A 36 -6.28 14.72 8.99
CA PRO A 36 -6.91 15.83 9.68
C PRO A 36 -5.91 16.70 10.48
N VAL A 37 -4.93 16.06 11.12
CA VAL A 37 -3.87 16.74 11.88
C VAL A 37 -2.99 17.55 10.92
N ILE A 38 -2.65 17.01 9.76
CA ILE A 38 -1.86 17.70 8.74
C ILE A 38 -2.63 18.91 8.19
N ALA A 39 -3.91 18.75 7.87
CA ALA A 39 -4.75 19.84 7.38
C ALA A 39 -4.89 20.97 8.40
N GLY A 40 -5.12 20.63 9.69
CA GLY A 40 -5.33 21.61 10.75
C GLY A 40 -4.07 22.30 11.22
N GLN A 41 -3.02 21.53 11.53
CA GLN A 41 -1.82 22.05 12.20
C GLN A 41 -0.73 22.51 11.23
N VAL A 42 -0.60 21.85 10.07
CA VAL A 42 0.49 22.08 9.12
C VAL A 42 0.04 23.04 8.01
N LEU A 43 -1.05 22.71 7.34
CA LEU A 43 -1.58 23.51 6.24
C LEU A 43 -2.47 24.65 6.73
N ARG A 44 -2.91 24.63 7.98
CA ARG A 44 -3.79 25.63 8.63
C ARG A 44 -5.07 25.92 7.85
N THR A 45 -5.61 24.90 7.19
CA THR A 45 -6.78 25.02 6.31
C THR A 45 -8.09 24.57 6.94
N GLY A 46 -8.02 24.06 8.18
CA GLY A 46 -9.19 23.66 8.95
C GLY A 46 -9.96 22.48 8.35
N ALA A 47 -11.24 22.35 8.71
CA ALA A 47 -12.09 21.23 8.29
C ALA A 47 -12.35 21.22 6.77
N SER A 48 -12.52 22.37 6.14
CA SER A 48 -12.72 22.49 4.70
C SER A 48 -11.48 22.01 3.91
N GLY A 49 -10.29 22.39 4.38
CA GLY A 49 -9.04 21.92 3.77
C GLY A 49 -8.86 20.41 3.89
N TYR A 50 -9.17 19.84 5.05
CA TYR A 50 -9.17 18.38 5.21
C TYR A 50 -10.11 17.69 4.23
N SER A 51 -11.34 18.18 4.08
CA SER A 51 -12.32 17.62 3.13
C SER A 51 -11.81 17.64 1.71
N LEU A 52 -11.17 18.73 1.26
CA LEU A 52 -10.59 18.83 -0.08
C LEU A 52 -9.42 17.87 -0.29
N LEU A 53 -8.53 17.73 0.69
CA LEU A 53 -7.42 16.78 0.63
C LEU A 53 -7.93 15.34 0.54
N LEU A 54 -8.91 14.98 1.38
CA LEU A 54 -9.51 13.64 1.37
C LEU A 54 -10.27 13.37 0.07
N THR A 55 -11.00 14.37 -0.45
CA THR A 55 -11.68 14.27 -1.75
C THR A 55 -10.70 14.04 -2.89
N SER A 56 -9.58 14.77 -2.91
CA SER A 56 -8.53 14.60 -3.92
C SER A 56 -7.95 13.19 -3.89
N PHE A 57 -7.65 12.68 -2.69
CA PHE A 57 -7.20 11.29 -2.51
C PHE A 57 -8.27 10.29 -3.00
N GLY A 58 -9.55 10.52 -2.64
CA GLY A 58 -10.68 9.68 -3.03
C GLY A 58 -10.91 9.64 -4.55
N ILE A 59 -10.82 10.79 -5.23
CA ILE A 59 -10.90 10.85 -6.70
C ILE A 59 -9.78 10.01 -7.32
N GLY A 60 -8.56 10.17 -6.83
CA GLY A 60 -7.43 9.34 -7.25
C GLY A 60 -7.70 7.86 -7.06
N ALA A 61 -8.24 7.47 -5.91
CA ALA A 61 -8.59 6.09 -5.58
C ALA A 61 -9.62 5.49 -6.57
N ILE A 62 -10.65 6.26 -6.92
CA ILE A 62 -11.66 5.85 -7.92
C ILE A 62 -11.01 5.63 -9.29
N VAL A 63 -10.19 6.58 -9.73
CA VAL A 63 -9.44 6.46 -10.99
C VAL A 63 -8.54 5.22 -10.97
N GLY A 64 -7.87 4.95 -9.86
CA GLY A 64 -7.03 3.77 -9.67
C GLY A 64 -7.79 2.46 -9.78
N ALA A 65 -8.94 2.37 -9.12
CA ALA A 65 -9.82 1.21 -9.19
C ALA A 65 -10.29 0.94 -10.62
N LEU A 66 -10.78 1.97 -11.31
CA LEU A 66 -11.27 1.87 -12.68
C LEU A 66 -10.15 1.49 -13.67
N ALA A 67 -8.97 2.12 -13.54
CA ALA A 67 -7.83 1.84 -14.39
C ALA A 67 -7.35 0.40 -14.23
N THR A 68 -7.33 -0.11 -12.99
CA THR A 68 -6.92 -1.49 -12.71
C THR A 68 -7.96 -2.50 -13.20
N ALA A 69 -9.24 -2.22 -13.03
CA ALA A 69 -10.34 -3.07 -13.52
C ALA A 69 -10.30 -3.23 -15.05
N ARG A 70 -9.96 -2.16 -15.77
CA ARG A 70 -9.88 -2.18 -17.25
C ARG A 70 -8.68 -2.93 -17.80
N ARG A 71 -7.56 -2.99 -17.05
CA ARG A 71 -6.31 -3.56 -17.54
C ARG A 71 -6.25 -5.10 -17.53
N GLY A 72 -7.16 -5.77 -16.82
CA GLY A 72 -7.26 -7.23 -16.77
C GLY A 72 -5.95 -7.92 -16.37
N HIS A 73 -5.71 -9.12 -16.91
CA HIS A 73 -4.51 -9.93 -16.69
C HIS A 73 -3.42 -9.56 -17.70
N VAL A 74 -2.50 -8.68 -17.30
CA VAL A 74 -1.36 -8.27 -18.13
C VAL A 74 -0.06 -8.78 -17.49
N PRO A 75 0.89 -9.33 -18.28
CA PRO A 75 2.22 -9.74 -17.78
C PRO A 75 2.94 -8.58 -17.04
N GLY A 76 3.69 -8.92 -15.99
CA GLY A 76 4.46 -7.92 -15.22
C GLY A 76 3.67 -7.13 -14.18
N ARG A 77 2.49 -7.64 -13.78
CA ARG A 77 1.62 -7.00 -12.75
C ARG A 77 2.33 -6.82 -11.40
N GLU A 78 3.22 -7.75 -11.04
CA GLU A 78 4.02 -7.68 -9.82
C GLU A 78 4.92 -6.45 -9.83
N ARG A 79 5.58 -6.19 -10.96
CA ARG A 79 6.41 -4.98 -11.13
C ARG A 79 5.56 -3.73 -11.09
N ALA A 80 4.41 -3.74 -11.76
CA ALA A 80 3.47 -2.62 -11.71
C ALA A 80 2.99 -2.34 -10.28
N MET A 81 2.67 -3.37 -9.50
CA MET A 81 2.30 -3.25 -8.09
C MET A 81 3.40 -2.56 -7.28
N LEU A 82 4.65 -3.00 -7.40
CA LEU A 82 5.78 -2.40 -6.69
C LEU A 82 6.02 -0.95 -7.13
N LEU A 83 5.93 -0.65 -8.43
CA LEU A 83 6.03 0.72 -8.94
C LEU A 83 4.91 1.62 -8.41
N TYR A 84 3.69 1.12 -8.29
CA TYR A 84 2.60 1.87 -7.67
C TYR A 84 2.85 2.13 -6.17
N LEU A 85 3.46 1.20 -5.42
CA LEU A 85 3.84 1.45 -4.03
C LEU A 85 4.94 2.53 -3.93
N VAL A 86 5.92 2.51 -4.84
CA VAL A 86 6.95 3.57 -4.92
C VAL A 86 6.31 4.92 -5.26
N LEU A 87 5.41 4.95 -6.24
CA LEU A 87 4.71 6.17 -6.65
C LEU A 87 3.84 6.73 -5.52
N PHE A 88 3.12 5.86 -4.80
CA PHE A 88 2.35 6.26 -3.61
C PHE A 88 3.25 6.91 -2.56
N GLY A 89 4.33 6.24 -2.20
CA GLY A 89 5.24 6.76 -1.17
C GLY A 89 5.90 8.08 -1.59
N GLY A 90 6.39 8.17 -2.83
CA GLY A 90 7.00 9.38 -3.36
C GLY A 90 6.01 10.56 -3.44
N ALA A 91 4.81 10.33 -3.95
CA ALA A 91 3.75 11.34 -3.99
C ALA A 91 3.33 11.79 -2.59
N THR A 92 3.23 10.87 -1.63
CA THR A 92 2.90 11.22 -0.24
C THR A 92 4.02 12.04 0.41
N VAL A 93 5.29 11.68 0.22
CA VAL A 93 6.42 12.48 0.70
C VAL A 93 6.38 13.89 0.11
N ALA A 94 6.13 14.02 -1.20
CA ALA A 94 6.00 15.31 -1.87
C ALA A 94 4.81 16.12 -1.32
N ALA A 95 3.68 15.47 -1.03
CA ALA A 95 2.53 16.11 -0.39
C ALA A 95 2.89 16.67 0.99
N MET A 96 3.63 15.91 1.80
CA MET A 96 4.06 16.34 3.14
C MET A 96 5.08 17.48 3.09
N ALA A 97 5.91 17.52 2.06
CA ALA A 97 6.93 18.54 1.85
C ALA A 97 6.39 19.84 1.23
N SER A 98 5.22 19.81 0.60
CA SER A 98 4.69 20.93 -0.20
C SER A 98 4.38 22.19 0.61
N GLY A 99 4.02 22.05 1.90
CA GLY A 99 3.66 23.16 2.79
C GLY A 99 2.45 24.00 2.33
N ARG A 100 1.84 23.67 1.19
CA ARG A 100 0.70 24.37 0.59
C ARG A 100 -0.41 23.39 0.21
N GLN A 101 -1.67 23.80 0.37
CA GLN A 101 -2.83 22.94 0.14
C GLN A 101 -2.94 22.46 -1.32
N TRP A 102 -2.84 23.37 -2.28
CA TRP A 102 -3.07 23.05 -3.69
C TRP A 102 -2.09 22.00 -4.27
N PRO A 103 -0.77 22.14 -4.10
CA PRO A 103 0.15 21.07 -4.48
C PRO A 103 -0.09 19.77 -3.72
N ALA A 104 -0.40 19.84 -2.41
CA ALA A 104 -0.70 18.65 -1.62
C ALA A 104 -1.91 17.88 -2.17
N MET A 105 -2.97 18.57 -2.63
CA MET A 105 -4.12 17.94 -3.28
C MET A 105 -3.72 17.17 -4.53
N GLY A 106 -2.88 17.75 -5.40
CA GLY A 106 -2.38 17.07 -6.60
C GLY A 106 -1.58 15.82 -6.27
N PHE A 107 -0.68 15.88 -5.30
CA PHE A 107 0.09 14.72 -4.86
C PHE A 107 -0.77 13.66 -4.17
N LEU A 108 -1.77 14.06 -3.37
CA LEU A 108 -2.69 13.12 -2.75
C LEU A 108 -3.62 12.42 -3.75
N LEU A 109 -3.99 13.08 -4.84
CA LEU A 109 -4.70 12.45 -5.95
C LEU A 109 -3.85 11.31 -6.55
N VAL A 110 -2.56 11.58 -6.82
CA VAL A 110 -1.62 10.55 -7.30
C VAL A 110 -1.43 9.45 -6.26
N SER A 111 -1.36 9.79 -4.97
CA SER A 111 -1.26 8.81 -3.87
C SER A 111 -2.49 7.89 -3.84
N GLY A 112 -3.70 8.44 -3.91
CA GLY A 112 -4.94 7.66 -3.92
C GLY A 112 -5.01 6.71 -5.11
N TRP A 113 -4.70 7.22 -6.32
CA TRP A 113 -4.63 6.40 -7.52
C TRP A 113 -3.64 5.23 -7.37
N SER A 114 -2.44 5.52 -6.92
CA SER A 114 -1.36 4.54 -6.83
C SER A 114 -1.64 3.47 -5.79
N ILE A 115 -2.07 3.84 -4.59
CA ILE A 115 -2.27 2.87 -3.50
C ILE A 115 -3.41 1.91 -3.79
N VAL A 116 -4.52 2.41 -4.36
CA VAL A 116 -5.66 1.54 -4.73
C VAL A 116 -5.29 0.62 -5.88
N SER A 117 -4.54 1.12 -6.88
CA SER A 117 -4.01 0.28 -7.96
C SER A 117 -3.09 -0.82 -7.42
N ALA A 118 -2.15 -0.48 -6.52
CA ALA A 118 -1.24 -1.45 -5.91
C ALA A 118 -2.01 -2.53 -5.14
N PHE A 119 -2.94 -2.15 -4.28
CA PHE A 119 -3.70 -3.10 -3.46
C PHE A 119 -4.67 -3.95 -4.27
N SER A 120 -5.26 -3.41 -5.34
CA SER A 120 -6.09 -4.18 -6.27
C SER A 120 -5.29 -5.28 -6.97
N ILE A 121 -4.09 -4.94 -7.48
CA ILE A 121 -3.19 -5.91 -8.10
C ILE A 121 -2.72 -6.95 -7.07
N LEU A 122 -2.31 -6.50 -5.89
CA LEU A 122 -1.84 -7.39 -4.82
C LEU A 122 -2.92 -8.41 -4.43
N ASN A 123 -4.16 -7.96 -4.27
CA ASN A 123 -5.29 -8.84 -3.95
C ASN A 123 -5.56 -9.87 -5.06
N SER A 124 -5.49 -9.47 -6.33
CA SER A 124 -5.56 -10.39 -7.48
C SER A 124 -4.44 -11.43 -7.45
N LEU A 125 -3.18 -11.00 -7.28
CA LEU A 125 -2.03 -11.89 -7.24
C LEU A 125 -2.14 -12.93 -6.11
N VAL A 126 -2.63 -12.54 -4.94
CA VAL A 126 -2.88 -13.48 -3.83
C VAL A 126 -3.93 -14.51 -4.22
N GLN A 127 -4.99 -14.12 -4.89
CA GLN A 127 -6.07 -15.03 -5.31
C GLN A 127 -5.62 -15.99 -6.43
N GLU A 128 -4.83 -15.50 -7.38
CA GLU A 128 -4.29 -16.28 -8.50
C GLU A 128 -3.26 -17.32 -8.05
N ASN A 129 -2.43 -16.99 -7.05
CA ASN A 129 -1.43 -17.91 -6.50
C ASN A 129 -2.01 -18.91 -5.48
N ALA A 130 -3.28 -18.79 -5.10
CA ALA A 130 -3.92 -19.68 -4.16
C ALA A 130 -4.53 -20.89 -4.88
N LEU A 131 -4.28 -22.10 -4.37
CA LEU A 131 -4.97 -23.31 -4.84
C LEU A 131 -6.47 -23.15 -4.66
N ASP A 132 -7.28 -23.56 -5.64
CA ASP A 132 -8.74 -23.41 -5.63
C ASP A 132 -9.38 -23.95 -4.34
N ALA A 133 -8.95 -25.15 -3.90
CA ALA A 133 -9.42 -25.78 -2.66
C ALA A 133 -9.10 -25.01 -1.38
N LEU A 134 -8.10 -24.11 -1.40
CA LEU A 134 -7.62 -23.35 -0.24
C LEU A 134 -7.80 -21.83 -0.42
N ARG A 135 -8.29 -21.36 -1.57
CA ARG A 135 -8.38 -19.93 -1.92
C ARG A 135 -9.05 -19.10 -0.83
N GLY A 136 -10.20 -19.52 -0.33
CA GLY A 136 -10.89 -18.79 0.74
C GLY A 136 -10.06 -18.67 2.03
N ARG A 137 -9.33 -19.74 2.40
CA ARG A 137 -8.47 -19.74 3.59
C ARG A 137 -7.24 -18.84 3.42
N VAL A 138 -6.61 -18.85 2.24
CA VAL A 138 -5.46 -17.99 1.92
C VAL A 138 -5.88 -16.52 1.91
N VAL A 139 -7.00 -16.20 1.25
CA VAL A 139 -7.54 -14.83 1.20
C VAL A 139 -7.93 -14.33 2.60
N SER A 140 -8.47 -15.19 3.47
CA SER A 140 -8.77 -14.83 4.86
C SER A 140 -7.51 -14.49 5.65
N ILE A 141 -6.41 -15.26 5.49
CA ILE A 141 -5.13 -15.00 6.17
C ILE A 141 -4.51 -13.70 5.65
N TYR A 142 -4.50 -13.50 4.33
CA TYR A 142 -4.06 -12.25 3.71
C TYR A 142 -4.87 -11.06 4.26
N SER A 143 -6.20 -11.17 4.27
CA SER A 143 -7.08 -10.10 4.76
C SER A 143 -6.85 -9.79 6.23
N LEU A 144 -6.60 -10.80 7.07
CA LEU A 144 -6.26 -10.61 8.48
C LEU A 144 -4.93 -9.87 8.65
N ALA A 145 -3.90 -10.29 7.92
CA ALA A 145 -2.59 -9.65 7.95
C ALA A 145 -2.65 -8.20 7.44
N PHE A 146 -3.35 -7.97 6.33
CA PHE A 146 -3.56 -6.66 5.73
C PHE A 146 -4.34 -5.72 6.67
N ARG A 147 -5.51 -6.15 7.17
CA ARG A 147 -6.35 -5.35 8.06
C ARG A 147 -5.72 -5.14 9.44
N GLY A 148 -4.95 -6.11 9.93
CA GLY A 148 -4.19 -5.99 11.18
C GLY A 148 -3.05 -4.97 11.09
N GLY A 149 -2.45 -4.82 9.92
CA GLY A 149 -1.41 -3.80 9.66
C GLY A 149 -1.91 -2.37 9.89
N MET A 150 -3.14 -2.06 9.49
CA MET A 150 -3.72 -0.72 9.58
C MET A 150 -3.72 -0.13 11.01
N PRO A 151 -4.37 -0.75 12.02
CA PRO A 151 -4.40 -0.20 13.36
C PRO A 151 -3.02 -0.19 14.01
N LEU A 152 -2.20 -1.22 13.78
CA LEU A 152 -0.83 -1.27 14.31
C LEU A 152 0.03 -0.14 13.76
N GLY A 153 -0.06 0.13 12.45
CA GLY A 153 0.62 1.25 11.82
C GLY A 153 0.18 2.61 12.37
N SER A 154 -1.13 2.80 12.53
CA SER A 154 -1.69 4.05 13.08
C SER A 154 -1.32 4.26 14.56
N LEU A 155 -1.28 3.20 15.36
CA LEU A 155 -0.87 3.25 16.76
C LEU A 155 0.61 3.62 16.89
N THR A 156 1.49 2.92 16.16
CA THR A 156 2.93 3.22 16.19
C THR A 156 3.23 4.61 15.65
N ALA A 157 2.55 5.04 14.57
CA ALA A 157 2.64 6.41 14.10
C ALA A 157 2.22 7.42 15.17
N GLY A 158 1.17 7.12 15.97
CA GLY A 158 0.69 7.99 17.04
C GLY A 158 1.74 8.29 18.11
N PHE A 159 2.51 7.29 18.52
CA PHE A 159 3.61 7.51 19.46
C PHE A 159 4.69 8.41 18.84
N LEU A 160 5.04 8.19 17.59
CA LEU A 160 6.08 8.95 16.90
C LEU A 160 5.63 10.38 16.57
N VAL A 161 4.36 10.58 16.21
CA VAL A 161 3.80 11.90 15.87
C VAL A 161 3.88 12.88 17.05
N ARG A 162 3.78 12.39 18.29
CA ARG A 162 3.93 13.23 19.49
C ARG A 162 5.31 13.88 19.58
N SER A 163 6.35 13.16 19.16
CA SER A 163 7.76 13.61 19.27
C SER A 163 8.27 14.31 18.01
N PHE A 164 7.86 13.84 16.81
CA PHE A 164 8.45 14.27 15.53
C PHE A 164 7.50 15.07 14.65
N GLY A 165 6.20 15.12 14.99
CA GLY A 165 5.15 15.73 14.17
C GLY A 165 4.66 14.85 13.02
N ALA A 166 3.39 15.04 12.64
CA ALA A 166 2.71 14.18 11.66
C ALA A 166 3.40 14.16 10.27
N PRO A 167 3.83 15.27 9.65
CA PRO A 167 4.42 15.21 8.31
C PRO A 167 5.71 14.40 8.24
N ARG A 168 6.59 14.53 9.27
CA ARG A 168 7.85 13.80 9.30
C ARG A 168 7.65 12.30 9.49
N VAL A 169 6.71 11.91 10.35
CA VAL A 169 6.40 10.50 10.61
C VAL A 169 5.75 9.86 9.40
N ILE A 170 4.75 10.50 8.80
CA ILE A 170 4.09 9.99 7.61
C ILE A 170 5.06 9.94 6.42
N GLY A 171 5.85 10.99 6.21
CA GLY A 171 6.90 11.01 5.20
C GLY A 171 7.95 9.90 5.41
N GLY A 172 8.38 9.67 6.66
CA GLY A 172 9.30 8.59 7.02
C GLY A 172 8.73 7.20 6.74
N TYR A 173 7.46 6.95 7.09
CA TYR A 173 6.77 5.69 6.79
C TYR A 173 6.70 5.45 5.28
N CYS A 174 6.35 6.48 4.51
CA CYS A 174 6.29 6.39 3.07
C CYS A 174 7.68 6.19 2.44
N LEU A 175 8.72 6.80 3.00
CA LEU A 175 10.10 6.58 2.55
C LEU A 175 10.54 5.13 2.79
N VAL A 176 10.23 4.56 3.96
CA VAL A 176 10.50 3.15 4.26
C VAL A 176 9.75 2.25 3.27
N LEU A 177 8.49 2.57 2.94
CA LEU A 177 7.72 1.82 1.96
C LEU A 177 8.34 1.89 0.56
N VAL A 178 8.82 3.07 0.12
CA VAL A 178 9.53 3.26 -1.15
C VAL A 178 10.79 2.40 -1.19
N LEU A 179 11.61 2.44 -0.13
CA LEU A 179 12.85 1.66 -0.07
C LEU A 179 12.57 0.16 -0.10
N LEU A 180 11.56 -0.32 0.61
CA LEU A 180 11.16 -1.73 0.59
C LEU A 180 10.62 -2.14 -0.79
N ALA A 181 9.73 -1.35 -1.40
CA ALA A 181 9.19 -1.65 -2.71
C ALA A 181 10.27 -1.61 -3.80
N ALA A 182 11.17 -0.63 -3.74
CA ALA A 182 12.31 -0.52 -4.66
C ALA A 182 13.28 -1.70 -4.48
N SER A 183 13.60 -2.11 -3.25
CA SER A 183 14.45 -3.27 -2.99
C SER A 183 13.84 -4.57 -3.53
N LEU A 184 12.55 -4.79 -3.36
CA LEU A 184 11.85 -5.94 -3.93
C LEU A 184 11.83 -5.89 -5.47
N HIS A 185 11.70 -4.69 -6.05
CA HIS A 185 11.72 -4.50 -7.50
C HIS A 185 13.09 -4.80 -8.10
N LEU A 186 14.17 -4.32 -7.48
CA LEU A 186 15.54 -4.43 -8.00
C LEU A 186 16.20 -5.76 -7.67
N LEU A 187 15.98 -6.29 -6.47
CA LEU A 187 16.65 -7.46 -5.93
C LEU A 187 15.78 -8.73 -5.98
N GLY A 188 14.46 -8.59 -6.08
CA GLY A 188 13.52 -9.70 -6.05
C GLY A 188 13.85 -10.83 -7.04
N PRO A 189 14.12 -10.55 -8.33
CA PRO A 189 14.49 -11.57 -9.30
C PRO A 189 15.80 -12.28 -8.97
N ARG A 190 16.75 -11.58 -8.34
CA ARG A 190 18.08 -12.11 -7.96
C ARG A 190 18.07 -12.83 -6.62
N ALA A 191 17.18 -12.48 -5.73
CA ALA A 191 17.06 -13.06 -4.39
C ALA A 191 16.11 -14.28 -4.34
N GLY A 192 15.58 -14.73 -5.48
CA GLY A 192 14.63 -15.86 -5.53
C GLY A 192 13.27 -15.52 -4.92
N PHE A 193 12.92 -14.24 -4.78
CA PHE A 193 11.58 -13.81 -4.40
C PHE A 193 10.65 -14.01 -5.60
N ALA A 194 10.14 -15.23 -5.75
CA ALA A 194 9.14 -15.53 -6.77
C ALA A 194 7.84 -14.82 -6.39
N LEU A 195 7.42 -13.88 -7.23
CA LEU A 195 6.10 -13.24 -7.15
C LEU A 195 5.12 -13.92 -8.12
N THR A 196 5.63 -14.80 -8.99
CA THR A 196 4.86 -15.60 -9.94
C THR A 196 4.88 -17.08 -9.58
N PRO A 197 3.87 -17.87 -9.95
CA PRO A 197 3.91 -19.32 -9.89
C PRO A 197 5.07 -19.85 -10.72
N ASP A 198 5.74 -20.88 -10.24
CA ASP A 198 6.71 -21.65 -11.01
C ASP A 198 5.95 -22.44 -12.10
N GLU A 199 5.96 -21.93 -13.33
CA GLU A 199 5.34 -22.58 -14.49
C GLU A 199 5.91 -23.98 -14.80
N SER A 200 6.98 -24.40 -14.13
CA SER A 200 7.63 -25.71 -14.32
C SER A 200 6.94 -26.87 -13.59
N ARG A 201 5.78 -26.65 -12.97
CA ARG A 201 5.04 -27.66 -12.18
C ARG A 201 3.65 -28.01 -12.73
N THR A 202 3.45 -27.93 -14.04
CA THR A 202 2.32 -28.58 -14.73
C THR A 202 2.69 -29.97 -15.23
#